data_9e39c962c337ff26a4edd8505b6e75d1
#
_entry.id   9e39c962c337ff26a4edd8505b6e75d1
#
_cell.length_a   1.000
_cell.length_b   1.000
_cell.length_c   1.000
_cell.angle_alpha   90.00
_cell.angle_beta   90.00
_cell.angle_gamma   90.00
#
_symmetry.space_group_name_H-M   'P 1'
#
loop_
_entity.id
_entity.type
_entity.pdbx_description
1 polymer ?
#
loop_
_entity_poly.entity_id
_entity_poly.type
_entity_poly.pdbx_seq_one_letter_code
_entity_poly.pdbx_strand_id
1 'polypeptide(L)'
;MRLAFALYKYFPFGGLARDFVRIANICHQKGHSVDVYVMEWNGEFNPNYNVHLLPCENWSNHGKVASFHQQLNEKLLAEDYDVVIGFNKIPGVDIYYAADPCYIDRFEKITFAQTLNPRFRFYAGAEEAVFGPNSKTICLMISDKQTVLFKKHYGISDDRLVMLPPGIDINRRRPDNAGEIRNKLRTKYQFNEQDNLVLMVGSGFKTKGVDRALAALAALPKTLRATTHLLVLGEDNLKRYQQLAAKKGVKANAHFMGGRSDVADFLLACDLLLHPARKDNTGTVILEAMVAGLPMLVTEVCGYAKHVLESKAGEVLMSPFSQQSLNEKLPEMLVADKKMWIKSALDYADSEDLYSMPEKAVDAIERIGEELSHAD
;
A
#
# COMPACT_ATOMS: atom_id res chain seq x y z
N MET A 1 12.24 -22.32 13.85
CA MET A 1 13.29 -21.36 13.47
C MET A 1 13.25 -20.14 14.36
N ARG A 2 14.37 -19.48 14.51
CA ARG A 2 14.52 -18.16 15.12
C ARG A 2 14.61 -17.10 14.01
N LEU A 3 13.61 -16.24 13.90
CA LEU A 3 13.48 -15.28 12.80
C LEU A 3 13.71 -13.84 13.31
N ALA A 4 14.53 -13.07 12.57
CA ALA A 4 14.71 -11.65 12.81
C ALA A 4 13.96 -10.83 11.76
N PHE A 5 13.03 -10.00 12.19
CA PHE A 5 12.31 -9.06 11.35
C PHE A 5 12.87 -7.65 11.54
N ALA A 6 13.16 -6.95 10.47
CA ALA A 6 13.72 -5.61 10.52
C ALA A 6 12.87 -4.62 9.72
N LEU A 7 12.45 -3.54 10.36
CA LEU A 7 11.69 -2.46 9.72
C LEU A 7 12.03 -1.11 10.36
N TYR A 8 11.95 -0.03 9.57
CA TYR A 8 12.31 1.29 10.11
C TYR A 8 11.30 1.80 11.13
N LYS A 9 10.01 1.68 10.85
CA LYS A 9 8.95 2.21 11.70
C LYS A 9 7.72 1.31 11.68
N TYR A 10 7.15 1.11 12.84
CA TYR A 10 5.83 0.49 12.99
C TYR A 10 4.80 1.52 13.39
N PHE A 11 3.66 1.56 12.68
CA PHE A 11 2.46 2.29 13.05
C PHE A 11 1.21 1.55 12.56
N PRO A 12 0.15 1.45 13.38
CA PRO A 12 -0.96 0.51 13.15
C PRO A 12 -1.73 0.68 11.84
N PHE A 13 -1.73 1.91 11.27
CA PHE A 13 -2.48 2.23 10.05
C PHE A 13 -1.65 2.15 8.76
N GLY A 14 -0.41 1.70 8.84
CA GLY A 14 0.48 1.55 7.67
C GLY A 14 0.23 0.23 6.93
N GLY A 15 0.19 0.26 5.59
CA GLY A 15 0.08 -0.96 4.79
C GLY A 15 1.21 -1.95 5.08
N LEU A 16 2.46 -1.48 5.05
CA LEU A 16 3.65 -2.28 5.38
C LEU A 16 3.56 -2.88 6.80
N ALA A 17 3.12 -2.09 7.78
CA ALA A 17 3.00 -2.55 9.16
C ALA A 17 1.93 -3.64 9.32
N ARG A 18 0.82 -3.55 8.59
CA ARG A 18 -0.22 -4.60 8.56
C ARG A 18 0.32 -5.90 7.97
N ASP A 19 1.03 -5.81 6.84
CA ASP A 19 1.60 -6.98 6.19
C ASP A 19 2.65 -7.65 7.09
N PHE A 20 3.54 -6.85 7.72
CA PHE A 20 4.48 -7.34 8.72
C PHE A 20 3.79 -8.11 9.85
N VAL A 21 2.77 -7.52 10.49
CA VAL A 21 2.05 -8.16 11.61
C VAL A 21 1.39 -9.47 11.19
N ARG A 22 0.79 -9.53 9.99
CA ARG A 22 0.15 -10.74 9.49
C ARG A 22 1.17 -11.86 9.25
N ILE A 23 2.28 -11.55 8.60
CA ILE A 23 3.36 -12.52 8.35
C ILE A 23 3.98 -12.99 9.68
N ALA A 24 4.34 -12.07 10.56
CA ALA A 24 4.96 -12.39 11.85
C ALA A 24 4.02 -13.21 12.77
N ASN A 25 2.70 -12.92 12.75
CA ASN A 25 1.72 -13.71 13.49
C ASN A 25 1.65 -15.16 13.00
N ILE A 26 1.64 -15.38 11.69
CA ILE A 26 1.62 -16.74 11.11
C ILE A 26 2.92 -17.48 11.45
N CYS A 27 4.08 -16.82 11.35
CA CYS A 27 5.36 -17.40 11.78
C CYS A 27 5.29 -17.85 13.26
N HIS A 28 4.80 -16.97 14.14
CA HIS A 28 4.64 -17.32 15.56
C HIS A 28 3.67 -18.49 15.78
N GLN A 29 2.52 -18.50 15.09
CA GLN A 29 1.53 -19.57 15.16
C GLN A 29 2.08 -20.93 14.69
N LYS A 30 3.01 -20.93 13.74
CA LYS A 30 3.75 -22.13 13.29
C LYS A 30 4.88 -22.53 14.24
N GLY A 31 5.07 -21.80 15.36
CA GLY A 31 6.05 -22.15 16.41
C GLY A 31 7.44 -21.53 16.18
N HIS A 32 7.58 -20.54 15.29
CA HIS A 32 8.85 -19.83 15.15
C HIS A 32 9.01 -18.76 16.24
N SER A 33 10.24 -18.54 16.71
CA SER A 33 10.59 -17.39 17.54
C SER A 33 10.73 -16.15 16.69
N VAL A 34 10.12 -15.03 17.12
CA VAL A 34 10.07 -13.78 16.35
C VAL A 34 10.73 -12.66 17.14
N ASP A 35 11.89 -12.23 16.67
CA ASP A 35 12.59 -11.02 17.12
C ASP A 35 12.33 -9.88 16.11
N VAL A 36 12.02 -8.68 16.59
CA VAL A 36 11.68 -7.52 15.75
C VAL A 36 12.58 -6.35 16.05
N TYR A 37 13.37 -5.92 15.08
CA TYR A 37 14.25 -4.76 15.19
C TYR A 37 13.65 -3.54 14.51
N VAL A 38 13.49 -2.44 15.24
CA VAL A 38 12.78 -1.25 14.74
C VAL A 38 13.34 0.04 15.34
N MET A 39 13.37 1.16 14.59
CA MET A 39 13.76 2.47 15.12
C MET A 39 12.66 3.12 15.95
N GLU A 40 11.41 3.02 15.49
CA GLU A 40 10.25 3.65 16.13
C GLU A 40 9.07 2.69 16.10
N TRP A 41 8.42 2.53 17.26
CA TRP A 41 7.21 1.72 17.39
C TRP A 41 6.08 2.54 17.99
N ASN A 42 4.99 2.70 17.26
CA ASN A 42 3.80 3.38 17.73
C ASN A 42 2.68 2.36 17.97
N GLY A 43 2.16 2.31 19.19
CA GLY A 43 1.12 1.39 19.61
C GLY A 43 1.61 0.38 20.64
N GLU A 44 0.74 -0.54 21.02
CA GLU A 44 1.06 -1.60 21.98
C GLU A 44 1.99 -2.66 21.36
N PHE A 45 2.87 -3.20 22.17
CA PHE A 45 3.71 -4.33 21.76
C PHE A 45 2.87 -5.62 21.72
N ASN A 46 3.05 -6.40 20.67
CA ASN A 46 2.50 -7.74 20.64
C ASN A 46 3.33 -8.64 21.57
N PRO A 47 2.73 -9.30 22.57
CA PRO A 47 3.47 -10.15 23.53
C PRO A 47 4.11 -11.38 22.88
N ASN A 48 3.75 -11.71 21.65
CA ASN A 48 4.28 -12.83 20.89
C ASN A 48 5.61 -12.50 20.19
N TYR A 49 6.09 -11.25 20.26
CA TYR A 49 7.35 -10.83 19.64
C TYR A 49 8.32 -10.26 20.67
N ASN A 50 9.61 -10.51 20.46
CA ASN A 50 10.67 -9.82 21.17
C ASN A 50 11.00 -8.52 20.41
N VAL A 51 10.47 -7.38 20.84
CA VAL A 51 10.69 -6.11 20.16
C VAL A 51 11.93 -5.41 20.69
N HIS A 52 12.90 -5.18 19.81
CA HIS A 52 14.15 -4.49 20.06
C HIS A 52 14.09 -3.10 19.43
N LEU A 53 13.97 -2.06 20.28
CA LEU A 53 14.05 -0.69 19.82
C LEU A 53 15.51 -0.30 19.61
N LEU A 54 15.84 0.16 18.40
CA LEU A 54 17.13 0.72 18.02
C LEU A 54 16.96 2.21 17.71
N PRO A 55 16.90 3.08 18.73
CA PRO A 55 16.68 4.50 18.53
C PRO A 55 17.88 5.12 17.82
N CYS A 56 17.62 5.86 16.75
CA CYS A 56 18.64 6.45 15.90
C CYS A 56 18.50 7.96 15.90
N GLU A 57 19.46 8.65 16.50
CA GLU A 57 19.55 10.11 16.50
C GLU A 57 20.44 10.57 15.34
N ASN A 58 19.90 11.39 14.47
CA ASN A 58 20.64 12.07 13.42
C ASN A 58 19.83 13.25 12.89
N TRP A 59 20.52 14.26 12.34
CA TRP A 59 19.91 15.46 11.75
C TRP A 59 19.14 15.17 10.47
N SER A 60 19.51 14.13 9.74
CA SER A 60 18.91 13.74 8.47
C SER A 60 18.23 12.37 8.54
N ASN A 61 17.16 12.20 7.77
CA ASN A 61 16.47 10.91 7.69
C ASN A 61 17.38 9.78 7.18
N HIS A 62 18.22 10.03 6.17
CA HIS A 62 19.16 9.03 5.67
C HIS A 62 20.25 8.69 6.71
N GLY A 63 20.69 9.66 7.52
CA GLY A 63 21.61 9.42 8.61
C GLY A 63 21.00 8.56 9.73
N LYS A 64 19.71 8.78 10.06
CA LYS A 64 18.99 7.92 11.01
C LYS A 64 18.93 6.48 10.52
N VAL A 65 18.58 6.29 9.24
CA VAL A 65 18.51 4.95 8.62
C VAL A 65 19.88 4.30 8.54
N ALA A 66 20.96 5.06 8.25
CA ALA A 66 22.33 4.54 8.25
C ALA A 66 22.75 4.05 9.66
N SER A 67 22.43 4.82 10.69
CA SER A 67 22.67 4.42 12.08
C SER A 67 21.88 3.16 12.45
N PHE A 68 20.64 3.04 11.97
CA PHE A 68 19.84 1.82 12.17
C PHE A 68 20.50 0.60 11.51
N HIS A 69 20.94 0.72 10.25
CA HIS A 69 21.63 -0.38 9.56
C HIS A 69 22.87 -0.83 10.30
N GLN A 70 23.67 0.10 10.84
CA GLN A 70 24.86 -0.23 11.61
C GLN A 70 24.49 -0.96 12.90
N GLN A 71 23.59 -0.41 13.73
CA GLN A 71 23.18 -1.03 14.99
C GLN A 71 22.53 -2.39 14.78
N LEU A 72 21.69 -2.52 13.72
CA LEU A 72 21.08 -3.80 13.36
C LEU A 72 22.15 -4.84 13.02
N ASN A 73 23.11 -4.49 12.17
CA ASN A 73 24.18 -5.41 11.79
C ASN A 73 25.00 -5.88 13.00
N GLU A 74 25.32 -4.99 13.95
CA GLU A 74 26.00 -5.33 15.20
C GLU A 74 25.18 -6.32 16.04
N LYS A 75 23.85 -6.18 16.08
CA LYS A 75 22.95 -7.10 16.77
C LYS A 75 22.85 -8.46 16.09
N LEU A 76 22.70 -8.46 14.78
CA LEU A 76 22.60 -9.69 13.98
C LEU A 76 23.89 -10.52 14.03
N LEU A 77 25.08 -9.87 14.13
CA LEU A 77 26.36 -10.56 14.29
C LEU A 77 26.57 -11.15 15.71
N ALA A 78 25.84 -10.67 16.71
CA ALA A 78 25.94 -11.14 18.10
C ALA A 78 24.94 -12.25 18.45
N GLU A 79 24.02 -12.57 17.54
CA GLU A 79 22.92 -13.49 17.76
C GLU A 79 22.79 -14.44 16.54
N ASP A 80 22.43 -15.68 16.78
CA ASP A 80 22.21 -16.66 15.72
C ASP A 80 20.73 -16.63 15.30
N TYR A 81 20.48 -16.26 14.05
CA TYR A 81 19.17 -16.30 13.40
C TYR A 81 19.19 -17.26 12.22
N ASP A 82 18.11 -18.03 12.08
CA ASP A 82 17.96 -18.90 10.90
C ASP A 82 17.65 -18.10 9.64
N VAL A 83 16.88 -17.00 9.79
CA VAL A 83 16.54 -16.11 8.66
C VAL A 83 16.34 -14.67 9.15
N VAL A 84 16.92 -13.73 8.42
CA VAL A 84 16.75 -12.28 8.61
C VAL A 84 15.86 -11.69 7.53
N ILE A 85 14.72 -11.12 7.90
CA ILE A 85 13.70 -10.58 6.99
C ILE A 85 13.64 -9.06 7.11
N GLY A 86 13.95 -8.35 6.03
CA GLY A 86 13.81 -6.90 5.94
C GLY A 86 12.49 -6.46 5.33
N PHE A 87 11.80 -5.53 5.97
CA PHE A 87 10.60 -4.86 5.42
C PHE A 87 10.91 -3.51 4.77
N ASN A 88 12.17 -3.14 4.77
CA ASN A 88 12.74 -2.02 4.02
C ASN A 88 14.02 -2.50 3.34
N LYS A 89 14.60 -1.68 2.46
CA LYS A 89 15.85 -2.01 1.77
C LYS A 89 17.02 -1.92 2.73
N ILE A 90 17.32 -3.03 3.39
CA ILE A 90 18.38 -3.18 4.39
C ILE A 90 19.46 -4.09 3.81
N PRO A 91 20.73 -3.63 3.72
CA PRO A 91 21.82 -4.48 3.27
C PRO A 91 22.04 -5.69 4.18
N GLY A 92 22.30 -6.87 3.60
CA GLY A 92 22.72 -8.06 4.35
C GLY A 92 21.57 -8.89 4.94
N VAL A 93 20.29 -8.58 4.63
CA VAL A 93 19.17 -9.45 4.97
C VAL A 93 19.06 -10.63 4.00
N ASP A 94 18.58 -11.77 4.48
CA ASP A 94 18.35 -12.96 3.64
C ASP A 94 17.14 -12.77 2.74
N ILE A 95 16.09 -12.19 3.30
CA ILE A 95 14.82 -11.94 2.60
C ILE A 95 14.45 -10.46 2.69
N TYR A 96 14.02 -9.88 1.58
CA TYR A 96 13.43 -8.54 1.54
C TYR A 96 11.96 -8.62 1.08
N TYR A 97 11.03 -8.15 1.92
CA TYR A 97 9.63 -7.92 1.54
C TYR A 97 9.51 -6.61 0.75
N ALA A 98 9.34 -6.71 -0.56
CA ALA A 98 9.55 -5.61 -1.52
C ALA A 98 8.36 -4.64 -1.62
N ALA A 99 8.00 -3.98 -0.51
CA ALA A 99 6.95 -2.98 -0.48
C ALA A 99 7.38 -1.60 -1.00
N ASP A 100 8.68 -1.27 -0.93
CA ASP A 100 9.19 0.02 -1.38
C ASP A 100 9.40 0.04 -2.90
N PRO A 101 8.96 1.12 -3.58
CA PRO A 101 9.18 1.24 -5.02
C PRO A 101 10.66 1.45 -5.39
N CYS A 102 11.02 1.13 -6.63
CA CYS A 102 12.35 1.35 -7.16
C CYS A 102 12.78 2.81 -6.99
N TYR A 103 13.90 3.03 -6.28
CA TYR A 103 14.34 4.36 -5.90
C TYR A 103 14.95 5.10 -7.08
N ILE A 104 15.83 4.42 -7.86
CA ILE A 104 16.52 5.06 -8.97
C ILE A 104 15.60 5.37 -10.15
N ASP A 105 14.50 4.65 -10.31
CA ASP A 105 13.51 4.93 -11.36
C ASP A 105 12.77 6.27 -11.18
N ARG A 106 12.94 6.95 -10.04
CA ARG A 106 12.40 8.31 -9.83
C ARG A 106 13.12 9.38 -10.66
N PHE A 107 14.29 9.05 -11.19
CA PHE A 107 15.16 9.99 -11.90
C PHE A 107 15.20 9.60 -13.36
N GLU A 108 14.71 10.47 -14.27
CA GLU A 108 14.79 10.26 -15.71
C GLU A 108 16.24 10.11 -16.20
N LYS A 109 17.13 10.91 -15.60
CA LYS A 109 18.59 10.84 -15.77
C LYS A 109 19.27 11.07 -14.43
N ILE A 110 20.21 10.20 -14.09
CA ILE A 110 21.07 10.40 -12.93
C ILE A 110 22.21 11.32 -13.35
N THR A 111 22.21 12.54 -12.83
CA THR A 111 23.28 13.52 -13.11
C THR A 111 24.46 13.31 -12.15
N PHE A 112 25.64 13.79 -12.55
CA PHE A 112 26.83 13.76 -11.69
C PHE A 112 26.57 14.46 -10.33
N ALA A 113 25.86 15.60 -10.34
CA ALA A 113 25.50 16.30 -9.10
C ALA A 113 24.62 15.44 -8.17
N GLN A 114 23.73 14.59 -8.71
CA GLN A 114 22.95 13.65 -7.91
C GLN A 114 23.81 12.56 -7.27
N THR A 115 24.81 12.06 -7.98
CA THR A 115 25.74 11.04 -7.43
C THR A 115 26.60 11.57 -6.29
N LEU A 116 26.78 12.88 -6.19
CA LEU A 116 27.46 13.53 -5.06
C LEU A 116 26.54 13.78 -3.85
N ASN A 117 25.22 13.68 -4.03
CA ASN A 117 24.26 13.92 -2.95
C ASN A 117 24.29 12.74 -1.94
N PRO A 118 24.62 12.98 -0.65
CA PRO A 118 24.70 11.91 0.35
C PRO A 118 23.40 11.10 0.50
N ARG A 119 22.26 11.77 0.41
CA ARG A 119 20.95 11.10 0.47
C ARG A 119 20.72 10.17 -0.72
N PHE A 120 21.07 10.60 -1.94
CA PHE A 120 20.96 9.77 -3.14
C PHE A 120 21.88 8.56 -3.03
N ARG A 121 23.16 8.78 -2.69
CA ARG A 121 24.14 7.70 -2.53
C ARG A 121 23.70 6.65 -1.53
N PHE A 122 23.16 7.10 -0.40
CA PHE A 122 22.69 6.19 0.65
C PHE A 122 21.54 5.30 0.17
N TYR A 123 20.45 5.87 -0.35
CA TYR A 123 19.28 5.09 -0.78
C TYR A 123 19.54 4.26 -2.05
N ALA A 124 20.33 4.77 -2.99
CA ALA A 124 20.75 4.01 -4.17
C ALA A 124 21.67 2.83 -3.76
N GLY A 125 22.60 3.06 -2.84
CA GLY A 125 23.49 2.01 -2.33
C GLY A 125 22.74 0.94 -1.56
N ALA A 126 21.75 1.31 -0.72
CA ALA A 126 20.92 0.34 -0.01
C ALA A 126 20.06 -0.49 -0.99
N GLU A 127 19.55 0.12 -2.07
CA GLU A 127 18.80 -0.58 -3.12
C GLU A 127 19.73 -1.52 -3.92
N GLU A 128 20.92 -1.08 -4.29
CA GLU A 128 21.95 -1.89 -4.95
C GLU A 128 22.37 -3.09 -4.09
N ALA A 129 22.54 -2.90 -2.78
CA ALA A 129 22.92 -3.97 -1.86
C ALA A 129 21.87 -5.08 -1.77
N VAL A 130 20.60 -4.77 -2.03
CA VAL A 130 19.50 -5.75 -2.02
C VAL A 130 19.28 -6.35 -3.42
N PHE A 131 19.25 -5.53 -4.48
CA PHE A 131 18.86 -5.96 -5.83
C PHE A 131 20.04 -6.18 -6.78
N GLY A 132 21.22 -5.69 -6.44
CA GLY A 132 22.41 -5.78 -7.30
C GLY A 132 22.90 -7.21 -7.51
N PRO A 133 23.80 -7.42 -8.48
CA PRO A 133 24.25 -8.76 -8.90
C PRO A 133 25.06 -9.51 -7.83
N ASN A 134 25.67 -8.78 -6.90
CA ASN A 134 26.46 -9.38 -5.81
C ASN A 134 25.64 -9.71 -4.55
N SER A 135 24.36 -9.38 -4.53
CA SER A 135 23.47 -9.67 -3.41
C SER A 135 22.95 -11.11 -3.47
N LYS A 136 22.82 -11.73 -2.31
CA LYS A 136 22.17 -13.05 -2.15
C LYS A 136 20.71 -12.91 -1.67
N THR A 137 20.26 -11.70 -1.32
CA THR A 137 18.92 -11.43 -0.79
C THR A 137 17.84 -11.93 -1.75
N ILE A 138 16.93 -12.76 -1.25
CA ILE A 138 15.71 -13.15 -1.97
C ILE A 138 14.65 -12.09 -1.78
N CYS A 139 14.02 -11.64 -2.85
CA CYS A 139 13.04 -10.55 -2.83
C CYS A 139 11.62 -11.09 -2.99
N LEU A 140 10.80 -10.96 -1.95
CA LEU A 140 9.36 -11.25 -2.00
C LEU A 140 8.64 -10.07 -2.65
N MET A 141 8.30 -10.20 -3.92
CA MET A 141 7.72 -9.13 -4.73
C MET A 141 6.20 -9.09 -4.59
N ILE A 142 5.65 -7.88 -4.44
CA ILE A 142 4.19 -7.63 -4.36
C ILE A 142 3.65 -6.78 -5.51
N SER A 143 4.48 -6.50 -6.51
CA SER A 143 4.11 -5.65 -7.64
C SER A 143 4.89 -6.05 -8.90
N ASP A 144 4.19 -6.53 -9.93
CA ASP A 144 4.78 -6.86 -11.23
C ASP A 144 5.52 -5.66 -11.85
N LYS A 145 4.94 -4.46 -11.72
CA LYS A 145 5.55 -3.21 -12.22
C LYS A 145 6.91 -2.94 -11.59
N GLN A 146 7.02 -3.15 -10.27
CA GLN A 146 8.30 -2.95 -9.59
C GLN A 146 9.29 -4.05 -9.95
N THR A 147 8.86 -5.28 -10.14
CA THR A 147 9.70 -6.39 -10.60
C THR A 147 10.37 -6.05 -11.93
N VAL A 148 9.60 -5.53 -12.90
CA VAL A 148 10.16 -5.07 -14.19
C VAL A 148 11.19 -3.96 -14.01
N LEU A 149 10.94 -3.00 -13.11
CA LEU A 149 11.87 -1.88 -12.85
C LEU A 149 13.16 -2.37 -12.18
N PHE A 150 13.08 -3.26 -11.19
CA PHE A 150 14.27 -3.81 -10.55
C PHE A 150 15.10 -4.67 -11.50
N LYS A 151 14.48 -5.48 -12.35
CA LYS A 151 15.18 -6.19 -13.43
C LYS A 151 15.88 -5.24 -14.39
N LYS A 152 15.19 -4.19 -14.82
CA LYS A 152 15.74 -3.16 -15.74
C LYS A 152 16.97 -2.47 -15.18
N HIS A 153 16.92 -2.07 -13.91
CA HIS A 153 17.96 -1.21 -13.31
C HIS A 153 19.10 -1.98 -12.66
N TYR A 154 18.86 -3.18 -12.15
CA TYR A 154 19.83 -3.96 -11.39
C TYR A 154 20.18 -5.31 -12.02
N GLY A 155 19.44 -5.75 -13.03
CA GLY A 155 19.68 -7.06 -13.66
C GLY A 155 19.47 -8.24 -12.71
N ILE A 156 18.62 -8.06 -11.66
CA ILE A 156 18.37 -9.14 -10.70
C ILE A 156 17.83 -10.38 -11.40
N SER A 157 18.36 -11.54 -11.03
CA SER A 157 18.00 -12.84 -11.59
C SER A 157 16.64 -13.34 -11.08
N ASP A 158 15.98 -14.17 -11.87
CA ASP A 158 14.62 -14.66 -11.57
C ASP A 158 14.58 -15.59 -10.35
N ASP A 159 15.63 -16.34 -10.09
CA ASP A 159 15.77 -17.22 -8.92
C ASP A 159 15.77 -16.45 -7.57
N ARG A 160 16.09 -15.16 -7.60
CA ARG A 160 16.03 -14.27 -6.43
C ARG A 160 14.70 -13.52 -6.28
N LEU A 161 13.74 -13.77 -7.15
CA LEU A 161 12.45 -13.09 -7.18
C LEU A 161 11.31 -14.09 -6.89
N VAL A 162 10.60 -13.88 -5.80
CA VAL A 162 9.40 -14.64 -5.46
C VAL A 162 8.20 -13.70 -5.55
N MET A 163 7.34 -13.89 -6.55
CA MET A 163 6.11 -13.10 -6.68
C MET A 163 5.08 -13.62 -5.70
N LEU A 164 4.61 -12.75 -4.82
CA LEU A 164 3.53 -13.05 -3.90
C LEU A 164 2.18 -12.65 -4.52
N PRO A 165 1.10 -13.42 -4.26
CA PRO A 165 -0.24 -12.99 -4.59
C PRO A 165 -0.63 -11.77 -3.76
N PRO A 166 -1.76 -11.10 -4.05
CA PRO A 166 -2.30 -10.08 -3.16
C PRO A 166 -2.61 -10.61 -1.74
N GLY A 167 -2.65 -9.70 -0.77
CA GLY A 167 -2.90 -10.06 0.63
C GLY A 167 -3.83 -9.06 1.31
N ILE A 168 -5.08 -8.98 0.88
CA ILE A 168 -6.09 -8.23 1.63
C ILE A 168 -6.59 -9.05 2.83
N ASP A 169 -7.15 -8.38 3.82
CA ASP A 169 -7.74 -9.06 4.97
C ASP A 169 -9.06 -9.72 4.56
N ILE A 170 -9.28 -10.97 4.94
CA ILE A 170 -10.52 -11.73 4.65
C ILE A 170 -11.75 -11.01 5.19
N ASN A 171 -11.62 -10.26 6.29
CA ASN A 171 -12.68 -9.44 6.88
C ASN A 171 -13.11 -8.28 5.98
N ARG A 172 -12.41 -8.02 4.87
CA ARG A 172 -12.80 -7.04 3.85
C ARG A 172 -13.82 -7.57 2.85
N ARG A 173 -14.00 -8.89 2.81
CA ARG A 173 -15.00 -9.53 1.94
C ARG A 173 -16.40 -9.01 2.28
N ARG A 174 -17.20 -8.80 1.27
CA ARG A 174 -18.58 -8.33 1.41
C ARG A 174 -19.40 -9.31 2.27
N PRO A 175 -19.96 -8.89 3.41
CA PRO A 175 -20.81 -9.73 4.24
C PRO A 175 -22.25 -9.73 3.73
N ASP A 176 -23.04 -10.71 4.15
CA ASP A 176 -24.45 -10.83 3.76
C ASP A 176 -25.29 -9.61 4.18
N ASN A 177 -24.97 -9.01 5.34
CA ASN A 177 -25.64 -7.83 5.86
C ASN A 177 -25.07 -6.49 5.33
N ALA A 178 -24.35 -6.50 4.19
CA ALA A 178 -23.75 -5.31 3.59
C ALA A 178 -24.74 -4.14 3.39
N GLY A 179 -26.00 -4.45 3.07
CA GLY A 179 -27.06 -3.45 2.94
C GLY A 179 -27.38 -2.74 4.25
N GLU A 180 -27.41 -3.45 5.36
CA GLU A 180 -27.65 -2.88 6.69
C GLU A 180 -26.47 -1.97 7.11
N ILE A 181 -25.22 -2.42 6.88
CA ILE A 181 -24.01 -1.62 7.13
C ILE A 181 -24.05 -0.32 6.31
N ARG A 182 -24.37 -0.42 5.03
CA ARG A 182 -24.53 0.74 4.14
C ARG A 182 -25.55 1.75 4.72
N ASN A 183 -26.74 1.29 5.06
CA ASN A 183 -27.83 2.14 5.57
C ASN A 183 -27.43 2.78 6.91
N LYS A 184 -26.84 2.00 7.81
CA LYS A 184 -26.37 2.48 9.12
C LYS A 184 -25.33 3.59 9.00
N LEU A 185 -24.35 3.44 8.10
CA LEU A 185 -23.30 4.43 7.91
C LEU A 185 -23.88 5.70 7.27
N ARG A 186 -24.71 5.57 6.24
CA ARG A 186 -25.34 6.73 5.57
C ARG A 186 -26.20 7.52 6.55
N THR A 187 -26.99 6.84 7.38
CA THR A 187 -27.80 7.48 8.44
C THR A 187 -26.91 8.19 9.48
N LYS A 188 -25.85 7.52 9.93
CA LYS A 188 -24.89 8.10 10.91
C LYS A 188 -24.30 9.43 10.44
N TYR A 189 -24.00 9.54 9.16
CA TYR A 189 -23.40 10.74 8.57
C TYR A 189 -24.43 11.64 7.84
N GLN A 190 -25.73 11.35 7.98
CA GLN A 190 -26.84 12.14 7.42
C GLN A 190 -26.78 12.29 5.90
N PHE A 191 -26.32 11.26 5.19
CA PHE A 191 -26.39 11.17 3.74
C PHE A 191 -27.74 10.57 3.30
N ASN A 192 -28.34 11.16 2.26
CA ASN A 192 -29.56 10.65 1.68
C ASN A 192 -29.29 9.40 0.81
N GLU A 193 -30.33 8.63 0.54
CA GLU A 193 -30.21 7.44 -0.30
C GLU A 193 -29.78 7.80 -1.74
N GLN A 194 -30.23 8.93 -2.26
CA GLN A 194 -29.90 9.43 -3.61
C GLN A 194 -28.54 10.14 -3.70
N ASP A 195 -27.87 10.38 -2.59
CA ASP A 195 -26.53 10.99 -2.61
C ASP A 195 -25.50 10.02 -3.21
N ASN A 196 -24.65 10.52 -4.09
CA ASN A 196 -23.51 9.78 -4.58
C ASN A 196 -22.34 9.92 -3.59
N LEU A 197 -21.91 8.83 -2.99
CA LEU A 197 -20.77 8.82 -2.10
C LEU A 197 -19.54 8.28 -2.83
N VAL A 198 -18.57 9.17 -3.07
CA VAL A 198 -17.29 8.86 -3.69
C VAL A 198 -16.25 8.70 -2.60
N LEU A 199 -15.59 7.55 -2.55
CA LEU A 199 -14.61 7.22 -1.51
C LEU A 199 -13.18 7.37 -2.02
N MET A 200 -12.33 7.98 -1.21
CA MET A 200 -10.87 7.91 -1.32
C MET A 200 -10.29 7.39 0.00
N VAL A 201 -9.35 6.46 -0.08
CA VAL A 201 -8.66 5.91 1.09
C VAL A 201 -7.15 5.95 0.90
N GLY A 202 -6.43 6.42 1.90
CA GLY A 202 -4.98 6.38 1.97
C GLY A 202 -4.36 7.68 2.45
N SER A 203 -3.28 7.56 3.22
CA SER A 203 -2.45 8.66 3.70
C SER A 203 -1.53 9.19 2.59
N GLY A 204 -1.00 10.41 2.77
CA GLY A 204 -0.19 11.05 1.74
C GLY A 204 -1.03 11.57 0.58
N PHE A 205 -1.97 12.46 0.85
CA PHE A 205 -3.02 12.97 -0.05
C PHE A 205 -2.52 13.48 -1.39
N LYS A 206 -1.30 14.08 -1.43
CA LYS A 206 -0.70 14.50 -2.70
C LYS A 206 -0.40 13.29 -3.60
N THR A 207 0.17 12.24 -3.02
CA THR A 207 0.50 11.01 -3.75
C THR A 207 -0.74 10.28 -4.22
N LYS A 208 -1.79 10.25 -3.37
CA LYS A 208 -3.09 9.62 -3.70
C LYS A 208 -3.97 10.49 -4.62
N GLY A 209 -3.58 11.72 -4.92
CA GLY A 209 -4.27 12.57 -5.89
C GLY A 209 -5.54 13.23 -5.37
N VAL A 210 -5.63 13.53 -4.08
CA VAL A 210 -6.80 14.22 -3.49
C VAL A 210 -7.08 15.55 -4.19
N ASP A 211 -6.07 16.30 -4.60
CA ASP A 211 -6.24 17.53 -5.37
C ASP A 211 -6.83 17.31 -6.77
N ARG A 212 -6.54 16.15 -7.40
CA ARG A 212 -7.14 15.71 -8.66
C ARG A 212 -8.63 15.38 -8.47
N ALA A 213 -8.95 14.66 -7.39
CA ALA A 213 -10.33 14.33 -7.03
C ALA A 213 -11.16 15.58 -6.70
N LEU A 214 -10.61 16.54 -5.94
CA LEU A 214 -11.25 17.82 -5.67
C LEU A 214 -11.48 18.64 -6.94
N ALA A 215 -10.57 18.56 -7.92
CA ALA A 215 -10.74 19.21 -9.22
C ALA A 215 -11.86 18.56 -10.03
N ALA A 216 -11.95 17.22 -10.04
CA ALA A 216 -13.01 16.50 -10.71
C ALA A 216 -14.39 16.75 -10.06
N LEU A 217 -14.45 16.76 -8.72
CA LEU A 217 -15.67 17.11 -7.98
C LEU A 217 -16.16 18.53 -8.33
N ALA A 218 -15.24 19.50 -8.44
CA ALA A 218 -15.57 20.87 -8.83
C ALA A 218 -16.04 20.98 -10.28
N ALA A 219 -15.59 20.10 -11.16
CA ALA A 219 -15.97 20.06 -12.58
C ALA A 219 -17.33 19.39 -12.84
N LEU A 220 -17.91 18.70 -11.85
CA LEU A 220 -19.24 18.09 -12.01
C LEU A 220 -20.31 19.13 -12.36
N PRO A 221 -21.30 18.78 -13.19
CA PRO A 221 -22.51 19.59 -13.39
C PRO A 221 -23.13 19.99 -12.05
N LYS A 222 -23.65 21.20 -11.93
CA LYS A 222 -24.18 21.76 -10.68
C LYS A 222 -25.21 20.84 -9.99
N THR A 223 -26.12 20.26 -10.77
CA THR A 223 -27.16 19.34 -10.27
C THR A 223 -26.54 18.06 -9.67
N LEU A 224 -25.62 17.43 -10.38
CA LEU A 224 -24.95 16.22 -9.93
C LEU A 224 -24.04 16.50 -8.72
N ARG A 225 -23.31 17.63 -8.77
CA ARG A 225 -22.44 18.03 -7.66
C ARG A 225 -23.20 18.27 -6.36
N ALA A 226 -24.43 18.78 -6.43
CA ALA A 226 -25.26 19.08 -5.25
C ALA A 226 -25.54 17.82 -4.41
N THR A 227 -25.59 16.65 -5.03
CA THR A 227 -25.87 15.35 -4.40
C THR A 227 -24.65 14.43 -4.37
N THR A 228 -23.44 14.94 -4.69
CA THR A 228 -22.22 14.12 -4.68
C THR A 228 -21.30 14.54 -3.52
N HIS A 229 -20.87 13.58 -2.71
CA HIS A 229 -19.98 13.77 -1.58
C HIS A 229 -18.69 12.97 -1.76
N LEU A 230 -17.55 13.64 -1.62
CA LEU A 230 -16.23 13.00 -1.60
C LEU A 230 -15.79 12.75 -0.16
N LEU A 231 -15.68 11.49 0.22
CA LEU A 231 -15.21 11.04 1.53
C LEU A 231 -13.72 10.67 1.42
N VAL A 232 -12.87 11.37 2.17
CA VAL A 232 -11.42 11.16 2.15
C VAL A 232 -10.98 10.61 3.49
N LEU A 233 -10.58 9.34 3.51
CA LEU A 233 -10.08 8.63 4.69
C LEU A 233 -8.55 8.53 4.61
N GLY A 234 -7.86 8.87 5.69
CA GLY A 234 -6.40 8.80 5.80
C GLY A 234 -5.82 10.01 6.54
N GLU A 235 -4.53 9.94 6.80
CA GLU A 235 -3.80 10.97 7.53
C GLU A 235 -2.92 11.81 6.61
N ASP A 236 -3.07 13.13 6.72
CA ASP A 236 -2.25 14.15 6.07
C ASP A 236 -2.56 15.51 6.69
N ASN A 237 -2.03 16.57 6.15
CA ASN A 237 -2.39 17.94 6.53
C ASN A 237 -3.82 18.29 6.05
N LEU A 238 -4.82 17.87 6.83
CA LEU A 238 -6.23 18.05 6.51
C LEU A 238 -6.58 19.54 6.24
N LYS A 239 -6.02 20.47 7.03
CA LYS A 239 -6.27 21.92 6.90
C LYS A 239 -5.92 22.41 5.48
N ARG A 240 -4.81 21.97 4.92
CA ARG A 240 -4.37 22.31 3.55
C ARG A 240 -5.43 21.89 2.51
N TYR A 241 -5.95 20.68 2.62
CA TYR A 241 -6.90 20.15 1.65
C TYR A 241 -8.32 20.68 1.85
N GLN A 242 -8.72 20.99 3.09
CA GLN A 242 -9.95 21.73 3.37
C GLN A 242 -9.92 23.14 2.74
N GLN A 243 -8.78 23.85 2.84
CA GLN A 243 -8.59 25.13 2.16
C GLN A 243 -8.64 25.00 0.63
N LEU A 244 -8.05 23.92 0.08
CA LEU A 244 -8.11 23.65 -1.35
C LEU A 244 -9.55 23.38 -1.81
N ALA A 245 -10.32 22.59 -1.06
CA ALA A 245 -11.74 22.34 -1.32
C ALA A 245 -12.56 23.62 -1.29
N ALA A 246 -12.30 24.52 -0.32
CA ALA A 246 -12.94 25.83 -0.26
C ALA A 246 -12.60 26.71 -1.47
N LYS A 247 -11.31 26.76 -1.86
CA LYS A 247 -10.86 27.52 -3.05
C LYS A 247 -11.51 27.00 -4.34
N LYS A 248 -11.80 25.70 -4.42
CA LYS A 248 -12.48 25.08 -5.58
C LYS A 248 -14.01 25.14 -5.50
N GLY A 249 -14.60 25.71 -4.45
CA GLY A 249 -16.04 25.83 -4.25
C GLY A 249 -16.76 24.51 -3.94
N VAL A 250 -16.04 23.53 -3.39
CA VAL A 250 -16.58 22.19 -3.07
C VAL A 250 -16.41 21.82 -1.60
N LYS A 251 -16.23 22.82 -0.72
CA LYS A 251 -16.03 22.60 0.71
C LYS A 251 -17.19 21.82 1.37
N ALA A 252 -18.44 22.09 0.97
CA ALA A 252 -19.62 21.41 1.50
C ALA A 252 -19.72 19.94 1.07
N ASN A 253 -19.07 19.59 -0.05
CA ASN A 253 -19.14 18.27 -0.66
C ASN A 253 -17.89 17.39 -0.37
N ALA A 254 -16.85 17.95 0.26
CA ALA A 254 -15.61 17.22 0.55
C ALA A 254 -15.45 17.02 2.06
N HIS A 255 -15.48 15.76 2.49
CA HIS A 255 -15.45 15.34 3.88
C HIS A 255 -14.11 14.64 4.19
N PHE A 256 -13.27 15.26 5.01
CA PHE A 256 -11.98 14.71 5.42
C PHE A 256 -12.15 14.01 6.77
N MET A 257 -12.12 12.68 6.77
CA MET A 257 -12.55 11.84 7.88
C MET A 257 -11.39 11.40 8.81
N GLY A 258 -10.13 11.75 8.43
CA GLY A 258 -8.94 11.31 9.18
C GLY A 258 -8.62 9.81 9.00
N GLY A 259 -7.68 9.31 9.80
CA GLY A 259 -7.37 7.88 9.89
C GLY A 259 -8.52 7.12 10.55
N ARG A 260 -8.89 5.94 10.00
CA ARG A 260 -10.06 5.17 10.45
C ARG A 260 -9.79 3.67 10.48
N SER A 261 -10.38 2.98 11.45
CA SER A 261 -10.39 1.51 11.57
C SER A 261 -11.57 0.87 10.83
N ASP A 262 -12.67 1.62 10.64
CA ASP A 262 -13.92 1.15 10.01
C ASP A 262 -13.97 1.38 8.49
N VAL A 263 -12.82 1.30 7.80
CA VAL A 263 -12.73 1.49 6.33
C VAL A 263 -13.63 0.52 5.58
N ALA A 264 -13.83 -0.73 6.09
CA ALA A 264 -14.72 -1.72 5.48
C ALA A 264 -16.16 -1.21 5.35
N ASP A 265 -16.67 -0.54 6.38
CA ASP A 265 -18.04 0.00 6.36
C ASP A 265 -18.19 1.11 5.30
N PHE A 266 -17.16 1.93 5.13
CA PHE A 266 -17.15 2.96 4.08
C PHE A 266 -17.11 2.37 2.68
N LEU A 267 -16.34 1.28 2.46
CA LEU A 267 -16.32 0.57 1.18
C LEU A 267 -17.70 0.01 0.81
N LEU A 268 -18.46 -0.48 1.80
CA LEU A 268 -19.82 -0.98 1.60
C LEU A 268 -20.86 0.14 1.44
N ALA A 269 -20.63 1.32 2.04
CA ALA A 269 -21.58 2.41 2.07
C ALA A 269 -21.50 3.35 0.86
N CYS A 270 -20.34 3.42 0.21
CA CYS A 270 -20.09 4.29 -0.93
C CYS A 270 -20.56 3.68 -2.26
N ASP A 271 -20.55 4.50 -3.30
CA ASP A 271 -21.04 4.16 -4.65
C ASP A 271 -19.90 4.04 -5.66
N LEU A 272 -18.73 4.61 -5.36
CA LEU A 272 -17.56 4.60 -6.22
C LEU A 272 -16.28 4.79 -5.41
N LEU A 273 -15.27 3.94 -5.63
CA LEU A 273 -13.89 4.23 -5.23
C LEU A 273 -13.25 5.12 -6.29
N LEU A 274 -12.74 6.28 -5.88
CA LEU A 274 -11.94 7.16 -6.72
C LEU A 274 -10.49 7.15 -6.24
N HIS A 275 -9.55 6.65 -7.07
CA HIS A 275 -8.14 6.54 -6.69
C HIS A 275 -7.21 7.10 -7.78
N PRO A 276 -7.21 8.45 -7.97
CA PRO A 276 -6.46 9.11 -9.04
C PRO A 276 -5.00 9.36 -8.62
N ALA A 277 -4.34 8.32 -8.11
CA ALA A 277 -3.00 8.40 -7.55
C ALA A 277 -1.97 8.88 -8.58
N ARG A 278 -0.92 9.54 -8.09
CA ARG A 278 0.29 9.87 -8.86
C ARG A 278 1.30 8.75 -8.83
N LYS A 279 1.29 8.03 -7.73
CA LYS A 279 2.16 6.86 -7.51
C LYS A 279 1.51 5.99 -6.44
N ASP A 280 1.41 4.70 -6.71
CA ASP A 280 1.00 3.71 -5.74
C ASP A 280 1.64 2.37 -6.10
N ASN A 281 2.37 1.74 -5.18
CA ASN A 281 3.09 0.52 -5.46
C ASN A 281 2.13 -0.64 -5.76
N THR A 282 1.13 -0.78 -4.91
CA THR A 282 0.06 -1.78 -5.04
C THR A 282 -1.30 -1.10 -5.22
N GLY A 283 -1.70 -0.24 -4.29
CA GLY A 283 -3.04 0.30 -4.23
C GLY A 283 -4.00 -0.71 -3.61
N THR A 284 -3.66 -1.25 -2.45
CA THR A 284 -4.42 -2.32 -1.75
C THR A 284 -5.92 -2.01 -1.63
N VAL A 285 -6.28 -0.73 -1.46
CA VAL A 285 -7.68 -0.29 -1.41
C VAL A 285 -8.48 -0.64 -2.68
N ILE A 286 -7.82 -0.81 -3.82
CA ILE A 286 -8.46 -1.23 -5.08
C ILE A 286 -9.04 -2.64 -4.91
N LEU A 287 -8.27 -3.55 -4.33
CA LEU A 287 -8.74 -4.91 -4.07
C LEU A 287 -9.74 -4.95 -2.91
N GLU A 288 -9.54 -4.12 -1.87
CA GLU A 288 -10.54 -3.97 -0.79
C GLU A 288 -11.89 -3.49 -1.34
N ALA A 289 -11.89 -2.56 -2.30
CA ALA A 289 -13.10 -2.11 -2.99
C ALA A 289 -13.72 -3.23 -3.85
N MET A 290 -12.88 -3.98 -4.55
CA MET A 290 -13.31 -5.10 -5.39
C MET A 290 -14.06 -6.16 -4.58
N VAL A 291 -13.51 -6.62 -3.45
CA VAL A 291 -14.16 -7.63 -2.60
C VAL A 291 -15.39 -7.09 -1.84
N ALA A 292 -15.50 -5.77 -1.70
CA ALA A 292 -16.71 -5.12 -1.19
C ALA A 292 -17.80 -4.93 -2.28
N GLY A 293 -17.47 -5.19 -3.55
CA GLY A 293 -18.35 -4.94 -4.68
C GLY A 293 -18.54 -3.45 -4.98
N LEU A 294 -17.52 -2.62 -4.71
CA LEU A 294 -17.54 -1.19 -4.97
C LEU A 294 -16.91 -0.89 -6.34
N PRO A 295 -17.63 -0.29 -7.31
CA PRO A 295 -17.06 0.14 -8.59
C PRO A 295 -15.87 1.10 -8.42
N MET A 296 -14.92 1.07 -9.35
CA MET A 296 -13.64 1.75 -9.18
C MET A 296 -13.29 2.66 -10.37
N LEU A 297 -12.81 3.88 -10.09
CA LEU A 297 -12.15 4.76 -11.05
C LEU A 297 -10.73 5.04 -10.55
N VAL A 298 -9.74 4.44 -11.20
CA VAL A 298 -8.36 4.43 -10.73
C VAL A 298 -7.38 4.87 -11.81
N THR A 299 -6.17 5.22 -11.45
CA THR A 299 -5.08 5.49 -12.41
C THR A 299 -4.25 4.23 -12.65
N GLU A 300 -3.76 4.06 -13.87
CA GLU A 300 -2.90 2.96 -14.29
C GLU A 300 -1.61 2.83 -13.45
N VAL A 301 -1.13 3.90 -12.85
CA VAL A 301 0.10 3.89 -12.05
C VAL A 301 0.01 3.01 -10.80
N CYS A 302 -1.18 2.64 -10.35
CA CYS A 302 -1.40 1.72 -9.25
C CYS A 302 -1.05 0.29 -9.67
N GLY A 303 -0.32 -0.44 -8.82
CA GLY A 303 0.08 -1.83 -9.12
C GLY A 303 -1.10 -2.75 -9.38
N TYR A 304 -2.18 -2.59 -8.60
CA TYR A 304 -3.39 -3.40 -8.73
C TYR A 304 -4.44 -2.84 -9.70
N ALA A 305 -4.12 -1.80 -10.48
CA ALA A 305 -5.02 -1.32 -11.52
C ALA A 305 -5.33 -2.40 -12.58
N LYS A 306 -4.41 -3.37 -12.79
CA LYS A 306 -4.61 -4.51 -13.69
C LYS A 306 -5.88 -5.31 -13.33
N HIS A 307 -6.14 -5.54 -12.05
CA HIS A 307 -7.30 -6.29 -11.59
C HIS A 307 -8.64 -5.57 -11.94
N VAL A 308 -8.63 -4.23 -12.01
CA VAL A 308 -9.81 -3.47 -12.46
C VAL A 308 -10.07 -3.68 -13.95
N LEU A 309 -9.01 -3.73 -14.79
CA LEU A 309 -9.12 -4.01 -16.21
C LEU A 309 -9.59 -5.45 -16.48
N GLU A 310 -8.97 -6.41 -15.82
CA GLU A 310 -9.26 -7.85 -15.97
C GLU A 310 -10.68 -8.19 -15.53
N SER A 311 -11.11 -7.67 -14.37
CA SER A 311 -12.45 -7.88 -13.82
C SER A 311 -13.54 -7.07 -14.54
N LYS A 312 -13.18 -5.99 -15.22
CA LYS A 312 -14.14 -4.99 -15.75
C LYS A 312 -15.04 -4.40 -14.64
N ALA A 313 -14.51 -4.26 -13.43
CA ALA A 313 -15.24 -3.75 -12.27
C ALA A 313 -15.15 -2.22 -12.12
N GLY A 314 -14.76 -1.53 -13.16
CA GLY A 314 -14.63 -0.07 -13.19
C GLY A 314 -13.80 0.40 -14.37
N GLU A 315 -13.23 1.60 -14.24
CA GLU A 315 -12.47 2.29 -15.28
C GLU A 315 -11.04 2.59 -14.82
N VAL A 316 -10.10 2.48 -15.73
CA VAL A 316 -8.67 2.80 -15.49
C VAL A 316 -8.26 3.98 -16.37
N LEU A 317 -7.81 5.05 -15.75
CA LEU A 317 -7.24 6.21 -16.42
C LEU A 317 -5.80 5.90 -16.82
N MET A 318 -5.57 5.77 -18.12
CA MET A 318 -4.28 5.41 -18.70
C MET A 318 -3.24 6.53 -18.56
N SER A 319 -1.96 6.17 -18.62
CA SER A 319 -0.85 7.12 -18.64
C SER A 319 -0.62 7.67 -20.06
N PRO A 320 -0.26 8.96 -20.22
CA PRO A 320 -0.10 9.95 -19.16
C PRO A 320 -1.43 10.42 -18.60
N PHE A 321 -1.50 10.67 -17.28
CA PHE A 321 -2.72 11.11 -16.61
C PHE A 321 -3.27 12.40 -17.22
N SER A 322 -4.59 12.40 -17.51
CA SER A 322 -5.36 13.57 -17.94
C SER A 322 -6.41 13.95 -16.89
N GLN A 323 -6.37 15.18 -16.39
CA GLN A 323 -7.43 15.71 -15.54
C GLN A 323 -8.75 15.82 -16.29
N GLN A 324 -8.72 16.12 -17.61
CA GLN A 324 -9.90 16.17 -18.44
C GLN A 324 -10.59 14.80 -18.51
N SER A 325 -9.84 13.73 -18.77
CA SER A 325 -10.39 12.37 -18.79
C SER A 325 -11.02 11.98 -17.46
N LEU A 326 -10.40 12.37 -16.33
CA LEU A 326 -11.00 12.16 -15.01
C LEU A 326 -12.31 12.94 -14.85
N ASN A 327 -12.35 14.21 -15.30
CA ASN A 327 -13.52 15.07 -15.23
C ASN A 327 -14.68 14.57 -16.10
N GLU A 328 -14.38 13.86 -17.19
CA GLU A 328 -15.37 13.25 -18.08
C GLU A 328 -15.87 11.91 -17.52
N LYS A 329 -14.97 11.05 -17.06
CA LYS A 329 -15.32 9.70 -16.58
C LYS A 329 -16.07 9.71 -15.25
N LEU A 330 -15.74 10.62 -14.34
CA LEU A 330 -16.39 10.65 -13.03
C LEU A 330 -17.93 10.85 -13.13
N PRO A 331 -18.47 11.86 -13.82
CA PRO A 331 -19.92 12.01 -13.97
C PRO A 331 -20.56 10.84 -14.73
N GLU A 332 -19.93 10.28 -15.75
CA GLU A 332 -20.42 9.09 -16.47
C GLU A 332 -20.66 7.92 -15.49
N MET A 333 -19.67 7.61 -14.66
CA MET A 333 -19.77 6.52 -13.70
C MET A 333 -20.75 6.79 -12.55
N LEU A 334 -20.92 8.06 -12.15
CA LEU A 334 -21.87 8.42 -11.08
C LEU A 334 -23.32 8.21 -11.50
N VAL A 335 -23.67 8.45 -12.77
CA VAL A 335 -25.05 8.32 -13.28
C VAL A 335 -25.36 6.94 -13.87
N ALA A 336 -24.33 6.12 -14.15
CA ALA A 336 -24.52 4.80 -14.73
C ALA A 336 -25.15 3.80 -13.75
N ASP A 337 -25.85 2.79 -14.29
CA ASP A 337 -26.24 1.60 -13.52
C ASP A 337 -24.99 0.78 -13.17
N LYS A 338 -24.72 0.63 -11.87
CA LYS A 338 -23.50 0.03 -11.35
C LYS A 338 -23.58 -1.50 -11.18
N LYS A 339 -24.73 -2.12 -11.44
CA LYS A 339 -24.97 -3.55 -11.21
C LYS A 339 -23.95 -4.46 -11.89
N MET A 340 -23.59 -4.14 -13.13
CA MET A 340 -22.62 -4.92 -13.89
C MET A 340 -21.21 -4.82 -13.27
N TRP A 341 -20.77 -3.62 -12.87
CA TRP A 341 -19.48 -3.45 -12.21
C TRP A 341 -19.41 -4.15 -10.85
N ILE A 342 -20.50 -4.05 -10.06
CA ILE A 342 -20.62 -4.74 -8.76
C ILE A 342 -20.52 -6.25 -8.97
N LYS A 343 -21.30 -6.80 -9.91
CA LYS A 343 -21.27 -8.24 -10.22
C LYS A 343 -19.88 -8.68 -10.67
N SER A 344 -19.27 -7.97 -11.61
CA SER A 344 -17.92 -8.27 -12.13
C SER A 344 -16.85 -8.22 -11.03
N ALA A 345 -16.95 -7.24 -10.10
CA ALA A 345 -16.04 -7.15 -8.97
C ALA A 345 -16.12 -8.38 -8.04
N LEU A 346 -17.35 -8.79 -7.70
CA LEU A 346 -17.58 -9.93 -6.81
C LEU A 346 -17.24 -11.26 -7.47
N ASP A 347 -17.63 -11.47 -8.72
CA ASP A 347 -17.29 -12.69 -9.49
C ASP A 347 -15.75 -12.85 -9.59
N TYR A 348 -15.03 -11.76 -9.88
CA TYR A 348 -13.57 -11.78 -9.93
C TYR A 348 -12.95 -12.08 -8.56
N ALA A 349 -13.47 -11.45 -7.51
CA ALA A 349 -13.00 -11.67 -6.15
C ALA A 349 -13.22 -13.10 -5.64
N ASP A 350 -14.22 -13.80 -6.18
CA ASP A 350 -14.48 -15.21 -5.85
C ASP A 350 -13.62 -16.19 -6.67
N SER A 351 -13.09 -15.77 -7.84
CA SER A 351 -12.26 -16.59 -8.73
C SER A 351 -10.75 -16.45 -8.48
N GLU A 352 -10.31 -15.32 -7.91
CA GLU A 352 -8.90 -14.99 -7.77
C GLU A 352 -8.39 -15.11 -6.32
N ASP A 353 -7.14 -15.49 -6.17
CA ASP A 353 -6.46 -15.47 -4.87
C ASP A 353 -6.04 -14.05 -4.51
N LEU A 354 -6.85 -13.38 -3.70
CA LEU A 354 -6.60 -12.01 -3.25
C LEU A 354 -6.14 -11.95 -1.78
N TYR A 355 -5.94 -13.08 -1.11
CA TYR A 355 -5.82 -13.13 0.34
C TYR A 355 -4.53 -13.80 0.85
N SER A 356 -3.98 -14.77 0.13
CA SER A 356 -2.97 -15.70 0.65
C SER A 356 -1.54 -15.16 0.69
N MET A 357 -1.31 -13.86 0.43
CA MET A 357 0.03 -13.28 0.49
C MET A 357 0.79 -13.59 1.80
N PRO A 358 0.18 -13.45 3.01
CA PRO A 358 0.92 -13.69 4.24
C PRO A 358 1.35 -15.15 4.38
N GLU A 359 0.48 -16.09 4.05
CA GLU A 359 0.74 -17.52 4.07
C GLU A 359 1.86 -17.89 3.08
N LYS A 360 1.76 -17.35 1.85
CA LYS A 360 2.79 -17.57 0.82
C LYS A 360 4.14 -16.92 1.16
N ALA A 361 4.12 -15.79 1.87
CA ALA A 361 5.35 -15.19 2.38
C ALA A 361 6.00 -16.09 3.45
N VAL A 362 5.21 -16.66 4.35
CA VAL A 362 5.73 -17.59 5.38
C VAL A 362 6.24 -18.88 4.76
N ASP A 363 5.52 -19.47 3.80
CA ASP A 363 6.00 -20.65 3.06
C ASP A 363 7.36 -20.38 2.39
N ALA A 364 7.54 -19.18 1.83
CA ALA A 364 8.83 -18.77 1.25
C ALA A 364 9.93 -18.58 2.32
N ILE A 365 9.60 -17.99 3.48
CA ILE A 365 10.54 -17.82 4.60
C ILE A 365 11.01 -19.18 5.10
N GLU A 366 10.09 -20.13 5.32
CA GLU A 366 10.43 -21.49 5.79
C GLU A 366 11.33 -22.22 4.80
N ARG A 367 10.98 -22.21 3.52
CA ARG A 367 11.80 -22.85 2.46
C ARG A 367 13.20 -22.26 2.38
N ILE A 368 13.34 -20.94 2.43
CA ILE A 368 14.64 -20.26 2.37
C ILE A 368 15.46 -20.57 3.63
N GLY A 369 14.84 -20.60 4.80
CA GLY A 369 15.51 -20.98 6.05
C GLY A 369 16.06 -22.42 6.01
N GLU A 370 15.32 -23.36 5.44
CA GLU A 370 15.79 -24.73 5.22
C GLU A 370 16.99 -24.77 4.24
N GLU A 371 16.91 -24.01 3.14
CA GLU A 371 18.01 -23.91 2.16
C GLU A 371 19.29 -23.33 2.77
N LEU A 372 19.17 -22.30 3.63
CA LEU A 372 20.31 -21.70 4.34
C LEU A 372 20.95 -22.66 5.33
N SER A 373 20.14 -23.39 6.12
CA SER A 373 20.65 -24.38 7.10
C SER A 373 21.37 -25.57 6.47
N HIS A 374 21.14 -25.85 5.20
CA HIS A 374 21.85 -26.93 4.47
C HIS A 374 23.10 -26.45 3.73
N ALA A 375 23.33 -25.13 3.67
CA ALA A 375 24.47 -24.53 2.98
C ALA A 375 25.68 -24.26 3.90
N ASP A 376 25.47 -24.31 5.23
CA ASP A 376 26.52 -24.25 6.29
C ASP A 376 27.00 -25.67 6.67
#